data_e884c10cc8973138db3660580b0debbd
#
_entry.id   e884c10cc8973138db3660580b0debbd
#
_cell.length_a   1.000
_cell.length_b   1.000
_cell.length_c   1.000
_cell.angle_alpha   90.00
_cell.angle_beta   90.00
_cell.angle_gamma   90.00
#
_symmetry.space_group_name_H-M   'P 1'
#
loop_
_entity.id
_entity.type
_entity.pdbx_description
1 polymer ?
#
loop_
_entity_poly.entity_id
_entity_poly.type
_entity_poly.pdbx_seq_one_letter_code
_entity_poly.pdbx_strand_id
1 'polypeptide(L)'
;MKNAHSSLQWITTAVLTYMVLAFAWWAFELWRENDRVFALSVKVLALKQQQPSEAVSSSSLEASDEYRALLARYHKHQRMILSEGIFFTLCLVFGLWVINRAARRELLLARQRRNFMLSITHELKSPIAAMRLALETLGRRALNRKQVERLCANGMRDAARLQTLVDDLLLAARLEDNWKPQIEEVDLRSVLTDCVANAQVRFPEACIEVNLPDDLPPLRADRVGITSVLQNLLDNALKYSPAGARVSITAVPLPGRQLRLCVADQGVGIPDEEKEAIFEKFYRIGNEDTRQSTGTGLGLYIVKQIVLLHRGTIAVKDNEPKGTVFVVEL
;
A
#
# COMPACT_ATOMS: atom_id res chain seq x y z
N MET A 1 -6.30 -18.27 11.53
CA MET A 1 -5.28 -17.31 11.08
C MET A 1 -4.85 -16.31 12.17
N LYS A 2 -5.68 -15.91 13.13
CA LYS A 2 -5.24 -15.15 14.32
C LYS A 2 -4.09 -15.85 15.09
N ASN A 3 -4.12 -17.19 15.13
CA ASN A 3 -3.12 -17.98 15.88
C ASN A 3 -1.72 -18.01 15.23
N ALA A 4 -1.62 -17.93 13.89
CA ALA A 4 -0.31 -17.91 13.21
C ALA A 4 0.42 -16.58 13.36
N HIS A 5 -0.32 -15.47 13.47
CA HIS A 5 0.26 -14.14 13.68
C HIS A 5 0.75 -13.98 15.13
N SER A 6 -0.01 -14.52 16.09
CA SER A 6 0.42 -14.53 17.50
C SER A 6 1.64 -15.43 17.69
N SER A 7 1.72 -16.61 17.05
CA SER A 7 2.86 -17.52 17.17
C SER A 7 4.15 -16.91 16.60
N LEU A 8 4.11 -16.22 15.45
CA LEU A 8 5.29 -15.56 14.88
C LEU A 8 5.77 -14.41 15.78
N GLN A 9 4.86 -13.62 16.33
CA GLN A 9 5.19 -12.55 17.27
C GLN A 9 5.80 -13.11 18.57
N TRP A 10 5.26 -14.22 19.08
CA TRP A 10 5.81 -14.91 20.26
C TRP A 10 7.22 -15.44 20.01
N ILE A 11 7.46 -16.07 18.86
CA ILE A 11 8.78 -16.60 18.48
C ILE A 11 9.79 -15.45 18.34
N THR A 12 9.44 -14.37 17.65
CA THR A 12 10.35 -13.22 17.47
C THR A 12 10.63 -12.53 18.83
N THR A 13 9.64 -12.39 19.70
CA THR A 13 9.83 -11.84 21.03
C THR A 13 10.68 -12.76 21.91
N ALA A 14 10.46 -14.07 21.85
CA ALA A 14 11.24 -15.05 22.61
C ALA A 14 12.72 -15.08 22.17
N VAL A 15 12.97 -15.05 20.86
CA VAL A 15 14.34 -14.98 20.31
C VAL A 15 15.02 -13.67 20.72
N LEU A 16 14.32 -12.54 20.63
CA LEU A 16 14.86 -11.26 21.08
C LEU A 16 15.24 -11.29 22.56
N THR A 17 14.31 -11.76 23.41
CA THR A 17 14.53 -11.85 24.85
C THR A 17 15.74 -12.73 25.16
N TYR A 18 15.85 -13.89 24.49
CA TYR A 18 16.99 -14.78 24.62
C TYR A 18 18.31 -14.09 24.20
N MET A 19 18.34 -13.42 23.06
CA MET A 19 19.54 -12.73 22.58
C MET A 19 19.97 -11.59 23.51
N VAL A 20 19.00 -10.80 24.02
CA VAL A 20 19.28 -9.73 25.00
C VAL A 20 19.83 -10.31 26.30
N LEU A 21 19.23 -11.39 26.82
CA LEU A 21 19.71 -12.06 28.05
C LEU A 21 21.08 -12.68 27.85
N ALA A 22 21.33 -13.37 26.75
CA ALA A 22 22.63 -13.97 26.43
C ALA A 22 23.73 -12.90 26.33
N PHE A 23 23.40 -11.77 25.69
CA PHE A 23 24.32 -10.65 25.55
C PHE A 23 24.58 -9.95 26.90
N ALA A 24 23.55 -9.73 27.72
CA ALA A 24 23.68 -9.18 29.06
C ALA A 24 24.54 -10.07 29.97
N TRP A 25 24.37 -11.41 29.88
CA TRP A 25 25.18 -12.37 30.60
C TRP A 25 26.64 -12.30 30.13
N TRP A 26 26.92 -12.25 28.82
CA TRP A 26 28.26 -12.15 28.26
C TRP A 26 28.95 -10.83 28.66
N ALA A 27 28.25 -9.70 28.62
CA ALA A 27 28.77 -8.41 29.08
C ALA A 27 29.09 -8.40 30.56
N PHE A 28 28.24 -9.04 31.40
CA PHE A 28 28.46 -9.20 32.81
C PHE A 28 29.69 -10.05 33.10
N GLU A 29 29.90 -11.16 32.37
CA GLU A 29 31.07 -12.03 32.55
C GLU A 29 32.37 -11.31 32.15
N LEU A 30 32.36 -10.56 31.05
CA LEU A 30 33.51 -9.72 30.66
C LEU A 30 33.84 -8.64 31.70
N TRP A 31 32.80 -8.03 32.27
CA TRP A 31 33.00 -7.02 33.31
C TRP A 31 33.59 -7.66 34.57
N ARG A 32 33.05 -8.79 35.00
CA ARG A 32 33.55 -9.56 36.12
C ARG A 32 35.01 -10.01 35.95
N GLU A 33 35.38 -10.43 34.72
CA GLU A 33 36.75 -10.83 34.42
C GLU A 33 37.69 -9.61 34.44
N ASN A 34 37.29 -8.47 33.90
CA ASN A 34 38.05 -7.22 33.96
C ASN A 34 38.31 -6.77 35.42
N ASP A 35 37.30 -6.91 36.29
CA ASP A 35 37.44 -6.62 37.75
C ASP A 35 38.45 -7.57 38.45
N ARG A 36 38.42 -8.86 38.11
CA ARG A 36 39.35 -9.86 38.62
C ARG A 36 40.79 -9.57 38.18
N VAL A 37 40.98 -9.28 36.88
CA VAL A 37 42.31 -8.94 36.34
C VAL A 37 42.87 -7.68 36.98
N PHE A 38 42.02 -6.66 37.20
CA PHE A 38 42.42 -5.45 37.88
C PHE A 38 42.83 -5.74 39.34
N ALA A 39 42.04 -6.47 40.09
CA ALA A 39 42.30 -6.83 41.50
C ALA A 39 43.62 -7.65 41.65
N LEU A 40 43.84 -8.59 40.72
CA LEU A 40 45.09 -9.38 40.73
C LEU A 40 46.29 -8.49 40.36
N SER A 41 46.15 -7.58 39.41
CA SER A 41 47.22 -6.65 39.00
C SER A 41 47.61 -5.71 40.13
N VAL A 42 46.66 -5.22 40.89
CA VAL A 42 46.87 -4.38 42.09
C VAL A 42 47.63 -5.19 43.18
N LYS A 43 47.25 -6.46 43.40
CA LYS A 43 47.94 -7.34 44.38
C LYS A 43 49.41 -7.58 43.96
N VAL A 44 49.67 -7.84 42.69
CA VAL A 44 51.05 -8.04 42.16
C VAL A 44 51.88 -6.77 42.32
N LEU A 45 51.26 -5.58 42.07
CA LEU A 45 51.94 -4.30 42.27
C LEU A 45 52.32 -4.08 43.75
N ALA A 46 51.39 -4.36 44.65
CA ALA A 46 51.62 -4.28 46.10
C ALA A 46 52.77 -5.20 46.55
N LEU A 47 52.81 -6.44 46.08
CA LEU A 47 53.88 -7.39 46.38
C LEU A 47 55.25 -6.97 45.82
N LYS A 48 55.29 -6.33 44.66
CA LYS A 48 56.54 -5.79 44.09
C LYS A 48 57.13 -4.62 44.90
N GLN A 49 56.28 -3.81 45.53
CA GLN A 49 56.70 -2.67 46.33
C GLN A 49 57.03 -3.06 47.79
N GLN A 50 56.73 -4.27 48.24
CA GLN A 50 57.17 -4.84 49.53
C GLN A 50 58.63 -5.32 49.46
N GLN A 51 59.57 -4.42 49.24
CA GLN A 51 60.98 -4.69 49.66
C GLN A 51 61.16 -4.41 51.17
N PRO A 52 62.07 -5.12 51.85
CA PRO A 52 61.98 -5.38 53.30
C PRO A 52 62.39 -4.22 54.20
N SER A 53 61.95 -2.99 53.96
CA SER A 53 62.38 -1.88 54.82
C SER A 53 61.31 -0.87 55.27
N GLU A 54 60.13 -0.83 54.72
CA GLU A 54 59.12 0.10 55.20
C GLU A 54 57.67 -0.43 54.97
N ALA A 55 56.80 -0.30 55.95
CA ALA A 55 55.37 -0.56 55.82
C ALA A 55 54.76 0.45 54.84
N VAL A 56 54.55 0.06 53.61
CA VAL A 56 53.94 0.90 52.58
C VAL A 56 52.46 1.12 52.94
N SER A 57 52.11 2.34 53.30
CA SER A 57 50.73 2.72 53.54
C SER A 57 49.95 2.66 52.21
N SER A 58 48.65 2.29 52.23
CA SER A 58 47.76 2.22 51.05
C SER A 58 47.76 3.53 50.24
N SER A 59 47.98 4.66 50.85
CA SER A 59 48.08 6.00 50.23
C SER A 59 49.28 6.18 49.30
N SER A 60 50.42 5.48 49.56
CA SER A 60 51.63 5.56 48.72
C SER A 60 51.49 4.70 47.44
N LEU A 61 50.71 3.62 47.46
CA LEU A 61 50.37 2.81 46.32
C LEU A 61 49.49 3.55 45.31
N GLU A 62 48.49 4.26 45.80
CA GLU A 62 47.58 5.06 44.97
C GLU A 62 48.27 6.26 44.30
N ALA A 63 49.32 6.77 44.87
CA ALA A 63 50.11 7.87 44.33
C ALA A 63 51.11 7.43 43.26
N SER A 64 51.33 6.12 43.06
CA SER A 64 52.30 5.63 42.11
C SER A 64 51.81 5.76 40.67
N ASP A 65 52.69 6.16 39.73
CA ASP A 65 52.37 6.27 38.29
C ASP A 65 51.92 4.94 37.69
N GLU A 66 52.45 3.79 38.21
CA GLU A 66 52.06 2.46 37.76
C GLU A 66 50.58 2.13 38.14
N TYR A 67 50.13 2.52 39.32
CA TYR A 67 48.72 2.33 39.73
C TYR A 67 47.78 3.20 38.86
N ARG A 68 48.15 4.47 38.59
CA ARG A 68 47.38 5.35 37.72
C ARG A 68 47.28 4.80 36.29
N ALA A 69 48.36 4.24 35.76
CA ALA A 69 48.37 3.61 34.45
C ALA A 69 47.43 2.36 34.41
N LEU A 70 47.46 1.57 35.48
CA LEU A 70 46.59 0.38 35.63
C LEU A 70 45.12 0.77 35.69
N LEU A 71 44.78 1.78 36.47
CA LEU A 71 43.43 2.33 36.60
C LEU A 71 42.92 2.91 35.26
N ALA A 72 43.78 3.62 34.52
CA ALA A 72 43.43 4.13 33.22
C ALA A 72 43.14 3.02 32.20
N ARG A 73 43.92 1.91 32.21
CA ARG A 73 43.65 0.70 31.38
C ARG A 73 42.32 0.04 31.75
N TYR A 74 42.01 -0.10 33.06
CA TYR A 74 40.78 -0.67 33.55
C TYR A 74 39.57 0.13 33.05
N HIS A 75 39.57 1.46 33.24
CA HIS A 75 38.49 2.33 32.77
C HIS A 75 38.37 2.37 31.23
N LYS A 76 39.50 2.27 30.53
CA LYS A 76 39.45 2.16 29.05
C LYS A 76 38.75 0.87 28.63
N HIS A 77 39.05 -0.25 29.28
CA HIS A 77 38.43 -1.56 28.96
C HIS A 77 36.93 -1.57 29.33
N GLN A 78 36.55 -0.99 30.46
CA GLN A 78 35.13 -0.82 30.83
C GLN A 78 34.35 -0.02 29.79
N ARG A 79 34.90 1.11 29.35
CA ARG A 79 34.25 1.93 28.29
C ARG A 79 34.12 1.19 26.98
N MET A 80 35.12 0.39 26.61
CA MET A 80 35.07 -0.44 25.40
C MET A 80 33.94 -1.47 25.49
N ILE A 81 33.84 -2.24 26.59
CA ILE A 81 32.78 -3.24 26.81
C ILE A 81 31.40 -2.58 26.75
N LEU A 82 31.21 -1.42 27.40
CA LEU A 82 29.94 -0.67 27.37
C LEU A 82 29.59 -0.19 25.97
N SER A 83 30.55 0.38 25.21
CA SER A 83 30.30 0.89 23.87
C SER A 83 29.95 -0.22 22.87
N GLU A 84 30.67 -1.35 22.93
CA GLU A 84 30.37 -2.54 22.13
C GLU A 84 28.99 -3.10 22.49
N GLY A 85 28.66 -3.16 23.78
CA GLY A 85 27.37 -3.59 24.26
C GLY A 85 26.20 -2.79 23.71
N ILE A 86 26.31 -1.49 23.81
CA ILE A 86 25.29 -0.57 23.28
C ILE A 86 25.18 -0.73 21.76
N PHE A 87 26.32 -0.78 21.07
CA PHE A 87 26.33 -0.93 19.61
C PHE A 87 25.62 -2.22 19.14
N PHE A 88 25.99 -3.37 19.73
CA PHE A 88 25.34 -4.64 19.35
C PHE A 88 23.85 -4.67 19.69
N THR A 89 23.45 -4.08 20.83
CA THR A 89 22.04 -3.99 21.19
C THR A 89 21.25 -3.14 20.17
N LEU A 90 21.80 -2.01 19.76
CA LEU A 90 21.18 -1.15 18.73
C LEU A 90 21.08 -1.87 17.37
N CYS A 91 22.13 -2.59 16.95
CA CYS A 91 22.10 -3.38 15.73
C CYS A 91 21.04 -4.48 15.75
N LEU A 92 20.88 -5.16 16.90
CA LEU A 92 19.85 -6.17 17.10
C LEU A 92 18.43 -5.60 17.01
N VAL A 93 18.17 -4.51 17.72
CA VAL A 93 16.87 -3.82 17.69
C VAL A 93 16.55 -3.33 16.28
N PHE A 94 17.53 -2.75 15.61
CA PHE A 94 17.36 -2.28 14.23
C PHE A 94 17.08 -3.44 13.26
N GLY A 95 17.85 -4.53 13.34
CA GLY A 95 17.64 -5.71 12.48
C GLY A 95 16.25 -6.31 12.66
N LEU A 96 15.79 -6.45 13.90
CA LEU A 96 14.43 -6.92 14.18
C LEU A 96 13.34 -5.96 13.70
N TRP A 97 13.56 -4.66 13.82
CA TRP A 97 12.62 -3.68 13.29
C TRP A 97 12.48 -3.81 11.77
N VAL A 98 13.61 -3.97 11.05
CA VAL A 98 13.62 -4.19 9.59
C VAL A 98 12.87 -5.47 9.22
N ILE A 99 13.18 -6.60 9.88
CA ILE A 99 12.53 -7.90 9.63
C ILE A 99 11.02 -7.81 9.89
N ASN A 100 10.62 -7.22 11.01
CA ASN A 100 9.21 -7.10 11.38
C ASN A 100 8.46 -6.18 10.41
N ARG A 101 9.10 -5.10 9.94
CA ARG A 101 8.53 -4.21 8.92
C ARG A 101 8.35 -4.94 7.57
N ALA A 102 9.33 -5.73 7.13
CA ALA A 102 9.25 -6.52 5.91
C ALA A 102 8.14 -7.58 5.99
N ALA A 103 8.09 -8.35 7.09
CA ALA A 103 7.07 -9.36 7.32
C ALA A 103 5.65 -8.78 7.34
N ARG A 104 5.45 -7.61 7.97
CA ARG A 104 4.14 -6.92 7.95
C ARG A 104 3.71 -6.52 6.54
N ARG A 105 4.64 -6.03 5.71
CA ARG A 105 4.36 -5.70 4.30
C ARG A 105 3.96 -6.94 3.50
N GLU A 106 4.67 -8.04 3.62
CA GLU A 106 4.33 -9.29 2.94
C GLU A 106 2.94 -9.81 3.35
N LEU A 107 2.62 -9.76 4.64
CA LEU A 107 1.30 -10.17 5.13
C LEU A 107 0.18 -9.29 4.59
N LEU A 108 0.38 -7.98 4.49
CA LEU A 108 -0.60 -7.07 3.89
C LEU A 108 -0.82 -7.39 2.41
N LEU A 109 0.26 -7.55 1.64
CA LEU A 109 0.19 -7.93 0.22
C LEU A 109 -0.49 -9.30 0.02
N ALA A 110 -0.16 -10.29 0.86
CA ALA A 110 -0.81 -11.60 0.80
C ALA A 110 -2.31 -11.53 1.12
N ARG A 111 -2.73 -10.68 2.07
CA ARG A 111 -4.14 -10.43 2.37
C ARG A 111 -4.84 -9.73 1.21
N GLN A 112 -4.22 -8.70 0.63
CA GLN A 112 -4.78 -8.01 -0.54
C GLN A 112 -4.96 -8.96 -1.72
N ARG A 113 -3.95 -9.78 -2.04
CA ARG A 113 -4.04 -10.82 -3.09
C ARG A 113 -5.17 -11.83 -2.82
N ARG A 114 -5.31 -12.28 -1.59
CA ARG A 114 -6.39 -13.22 -1.23
C ARG A 114 -7.76 -12.59 -1.36
N ASN A 115 -7.93 -11.38 -0.85
CA ASN A 115 -9.20 -10.64 -0.93
C ASN A 115 -9.56 -10.37 -2.39
N PHE A 116 -8.58 -10.03 -3.22
CA PHE A 116 -8.75 -9.91 -4.66
C PHE A 116 -9.25 -11.21 -5.32
N MET A 117 -8.62 -12.36 -5.03
CA MET A 117 -9.05 -13.64 -5.58
C MET A 117 -10.49 -13.98 -5.17
N LEU A 118 -10.86 -13.72 -3.92
CA LEU A 118 -12.23 -13.90 -3.45
C LEU A 118 -13.20 -12.96 -4.16
N SER A 119 -12.86 -11.67 -4.27
CA SER A 119 -13.67 -10.67 -4.95
C SER A 119 -13.88 -10.99 -6.42
N ILE A 120 -12.81 -11.32 -7.17
CA ILE A 120 -12.92 -11.74 -8.58
C ILE A 120 -13.81 -12.97 -8.71
N THR A 121 -13.59 -13.98 -7.88
CA THR A 121 -14.41 -15.21 -7.94
C THR A 121 -15.88 -14.89 -7.76
N HIS A 122 -16.23 -13.99 -6.85
CA HIS A 122 -17.60 -13.53 -6.65
C HIS A 122 -18.13 -12.71 -7.84
N GLU A 123 -17.34 -11.76 -8.35
CA GLU A 123 -17.72 -10.92 -9.48
C GLU A 123 -17.85 -11.71 -10.80
N LEU A 124 -17.11 -12.81 -10.97
CA LEU A 124 -17.27 -13.73 -12.10
C LEU A 124 -18.46 -14.67 -11.92
N LYS A 125 -18.67 -15.20 -10.71
CA LYS A 125 -19.71 -16.20 -10.44
C LYS A 125 -21.11 -15.62 -10.57
N SER A 126 -21.33 -14.37 -10.14
CA SER A 126 -22.64 -13.73 -10.15
C SER A 126 -23.23 -13.59 -11.56
N PRO A 127 -22.59 -12.95 -12.55
CA PRO A 127 -23.13 -12.84 -13.91
C PRO A 127 -23.27 -14.19 -14.61
N ILE A 128 -22.34 -15.12 -14.38
CA ILE A 128 -22.44 -16.50 -14.94
C ILE A 128 -23.69 -17.20 -14.40
N ALA A 129 -23.96 -17.11 -13.10
CA ALA A 129 -25.15 -17.71 -12.50
C ALA A 129 -26.45 -17.06 -13.01
N ALA A 130 -26.46 -15.71 -13.18
CA ALA A 130 -27.60 -14.99 -13.73
C ALA A 130 -27.87 -15.36 -15.18
N MET A 131 -26.84 -15.41 -16.03
CA MET A 131 -26.97 -15.86 -17.44
C MET A 131 -27.46 -17.32 -17.53
N ARG A 132 -26.90 -18.20 -16.70
CA ARG A 132 -27.35 -19.60 -16.64
C ARG A 132 -28.81 -19.70 -16.27
N LEU A 133 -29.26 -18.98 -15.22
CA LEU A 133 -30.66 -18.98 -14.80
C LEU A 133 -31.58 -18.42 -15.91
N ALA A 134 -31.17 -17.36 -16.62
CA ALA A 134 -31.90 -16.81 -17.75
C ALA A 134 -32.06 -17.85 -18.86
N LEU A 135 -30.99 -18.55 -19.24
CA LEU A 135 -31.02 -19.61 -20.26
C LEU A 135 -31.87 -20.82 -19.82
N GLU A 136 -31.76 -21.27 -18.56
CA GLU A 136 -32.58 -22.35 -18.00
C GLU A 136 -34.09 -21.96 -18.00
N THR A 137 -34.39 -20.69 -17.73
CA THR A 137 -35.77 -20.16 -17.73
C THR A 137 -36.33 -20.12 -19.14
N LEU A 138 -35.51 -19.65 -20.13
CA LEU A 138 -35.89 -19.65 -21.55
C LEU A 138 -36.15 -21.07 -22.09
N GLY A 139 -35.39 -22.07 -21.64
CA GLY A 139 -35.54 -23.46 -22.10
C GLY A 139 -36.66 -24.27 -21.41
N ARG A 140 -37.14 -23.86 -20.23
CA ARG A 140 -38.08 -24.65 -19.43
C ARG A 140 -39.49 -24.05 -19.31
N ARG A 141 -39.71 -22.77 -19.64
CA ARG A 141 -40.96 -22.08 -19.46
C ARG A 141 -41.49 -21.54 -20.76
N ALA A 142 -42.83 -21.65 -20.93
CA ALA A 142 -43.52 -20.91 -21.99
C ALA A 142 -43.57 -19.42 -21.57
N LEU A 143 -42.82 -18.60 -22.26
CA LEU A 143 -42.64 -17.18 -21.97
C LEU A 143 -43.31 -16.34 -23.07
N ASN A 144 -43.86 -15.19 -22.69
CA ASN A 144 -44.32 -14.22 -23.70
C ASN A 144 -43.10 -13.46 -24.29
N ARG A 145 -43.30 -12.83 -25.46
CA ARG A 145 -42.24 -12.12 -26.18
C ARG A 145 -41.51 -11.08 -25.33
N LYS A 146 -42.22 -10.30 -24.53
CA LYS A 146 -41.62 -9.29 -23.65
C LYS A 146 -40.74 -9.88 -22.57
N GLN A 147 -41.12 -11.05 -22.01
CA GLN A 147 -40.31 -11.78 -21.02
C GLN A 147 -39.02 -12.32 -21.65
N VAL A 148 -39.11 -12.86 -22.88
CA VAL A 148 -37.93 -13.34 -23.63
C VAL A 148 -36.99 -12.17 -23.89
N GLU A 149 -37.49 -11.06 -24.44
CA GLU A 149 -36.70 -9.86 -24.73
C GLU A 149 -35.99 -9.32 -23.44
N ARG A 150 -36.69 -9.29 -22.31
CA ARG A 150 -36.12 -8.84 -21.03
C ARG A 150 -35.03 -9.78 -20.52
N LEU A 151 -35.22 -11.10 -20.61
CA LEU A 151 -34.21 -12.08 -20.19
C LEU A 151 -32.97 -12.02 -21.08
N CYS A 152 -33.14 -11.90 -22.38
CA CYS A 152 -32.01 -11.71 -23.31
C CYS A 152 -31.25 -10.41 -23.05
N ALA A 153 -31.95 -9.29 -22.84
CA ALA A 153 -31.33 -8.01 -22.53
C ALA A 153 -30.54 -8.04 -21.21
N ASN A 154 -31.07 -8.75 -20.18
CA ASN A 154 -30.34 -8.94 -18.93
C ASN A 154 -29.10 -9.81 -19.13
N GLY A 155 -29.23 -10.95 -19.84
CA GLY A 155 -28.09 -11.83 -20.14
C GLY A 155 -26.97 -11.13 -20.92
N MET A 156 -27.34 -10.32 -21.92
CA MET A 156 -26.37 -9.51 -22.67
C MET A 156 -25.67 -8.48 -21.80
N ARG A 157 -26.37 -7.88 -20.87
CA ARG A 157 -25.80 -6.92 -19.89
C ARG A 157 -24.80 -7.61 -18.95
N ASP A 158 -25.15 -8.80 -18.46
CA ASP A 158 -24.26 -9.61 -17.61
C ASP A 158 -23.03 -10.09 -18.38
N ALA A 159 -23.16 -10.48 -19.64
CA ALA A 159 -22.05 -10.83 -20.52
C ALA A 159 -21.12 -9.64 -20.78
N ALA A 160 -21.65 -8.47 -21.07
CA ALA A 160 -20.86 -7.25 -21.28
C ALA A 160 -20.09 -6.87 -20.00
N ARG A 161 -20.71 -6.98 -18.82
CA ARG A 161 -20.06 -6.76 -17.53
C ARG A 161 -18.90 -7.73 -17.30
N LEU A 162 -19.07 -9.01 -17.65
CA LEU A 162 -18.04 -10.03 -17.54
C LEU A 162 -16.86 -9.72 -18.47
N GLN A 163 -17.16 -9.29 -19.70
CA GLN A 163 -16.14 -8.89 -20.67
C GLN A 163 -15.30 -7.72 -20.14
N THR A 164 -15.93 -6.66 -19.65
CA THR A 164 -15.24 -5.52 -19.03
C THR A 164 -14.32 -5.95 -17.90
N LEU A 165 -14.78 -6.86 -17.03
CA LEU A 165 -13.97 -7.39 -15.94
C LEU A 165 -12.72 -8.13 -16.43
N VAL A 166 -12.85 -8.95 -17.48
CA VAL A 166 -11.72 -9.67 -18.08
C VAL A 166 -10.75 -8.71 -18.72
N ASP A 167 -11.25 -7.70 -19.45
CA ASP A 167 -10.43 -6.68 -20.09
C ASP A 167 -9.64 -5.85 -19.07
N ASP A 168 -10.24 -5.47 -17.94
CA ASP A 168 -9.56 -4.80 -16.83
C ASP A 168 -8.44 -5.67 -16.22
N LEU A 169 -8.68 -6.97 -16.05
CA LEU A 169 -7.68 -7.91 -15.56
C LEU A 169 -6.49 -8.03 -16.52
N LEU A 170 -6.77 -8.15 -17.81
CA LEU A 170 -5.75 -8.24 -18.86
C LEU A 170 -4.96 -6.93 -18.97
N LEU A 171 -5.65 -5.79 -18.89
CA LEU A 171 -5.00 -4.48 -18.90
C LEU A 171 -4.10 -4.31 -17.67
N ALA A 172 -4.58 -4.64 -16.47
CA ALA A 172 -3.76 -4.60 -15.25
C ALA A 172 -2.51 -5.49 -15.34
N ALA A 173 -2.63 -6.68 -15.93
CA ALA A 173 -1.49 -7.57 -16.17
C ALA A 173 -0.49 -6.98 -17.19
N ARG A 174 -0.97 -6.43 -18.29
CA ARG A 174 -0.11 -5.76 -19.30
C ARG A 174 0.63 -4.55 -18.75
N LEU A 175 -0.02 -3.76 -17.88
CA LEU A 175 0.59 -2.59 -17.25
C LEU A 175 1.77 -2.97 -16.33
N GLU A 176 1.78 -4.19 -15.80
CA GLU A 176 2.92 -4.73 -15.03
C GLU A 176 4.07 -5.20 -15.93
N ASP A 177 3.78 -5.69 -17.14
CA ASP A 177 4.75 -6.26 -18.09
C ASP A 177 5.34 -5.24 -19.09
N ASN A 178 5.62 -4.00 -18.64
CA ASN A 178 6.22 -2.94 -19.48
C ASN A 178 5.35 -2.50 -20.68
N TRP A 179 4.06 -2.34 -20.49
CA TRP A 179 3.18 -1.74 -21.50
C TRP A 179 3.72 -0.37 -21.94
N LYS A 180 3.84 -0.19 -23.26
CA LYS A 180 4.28 1.08 -23.86
C LYS A 180 3.09 1.76 -24.49
N PRO A 181 2.70 2.96 -24.02
CA PRO A 181 1.58 3.70 -24.60
C PRO A 181 1.88 4.08 -26.04
N GLN A 182 0.90 3.92 -26.92
CA GLN A 182 0.93 4.40 -28.30
C GLN A 182 0.44 5.85 -28.31
N ILE A 183 1.40 6.79 -28.24
CA ILE A 183 1.07 8.22 -28.12
C ILE A 183 0.64 8.77 -29.49
N GLU A 184 -0.61 9.20 -29.57
CA GLU A 184 -1.24 9.85 -30.72
C GLU A 184 -1.94 11.15 -30.33
N GLU A 185 -2.42 11.91 -31.31
CA GLU A 185 -3.28 13.08 -31.04
C GLU A 185 -4.72 12.60 -30.86
N VAL A 186 -5.24 12.73 -29.62
CA VAL A 186 -6.56 12.26 -29.22
C VAL A 186 -7.50 13.46 -29.04
N ASP A 187 -8.61 13.43 -29.75
CA ASP A 187 -9.73 14.34 -29.45
C ASP A 187 -10.47 13.87 -28.19
N LEU A 188 -10.18 14.56 -27.09
CA LEU A 188 -10.76 14.25 -25.78
C LEU A 188 -12.29 14.41 -25.78
N ARG A 189 -12.83 15.34 -26.55
CA ARG A 189 -14.29 15.57 -26.66
C ARG A 189 -14.99 14.33 -27.22
N SER A 190 -14.45 13.75 -28.28
CA SER A 190 -14.95 12.51 -28.85
C SER A 190 -14.92 11.36 -27.86
N VAL A 191 -13.79 11.16 -27.17
CA VAL A 191 -13.64 10.08 -26.19
C VAL A 191 -14.60 10.25 -25.00
N LEU A 192 -14.75 11.47 -24.51
CA LEU A 192 -15.71 11.76 -23.43
C LEU A 192 -17.16 11.52 -23.85
N THR A 193 -17.52 11.91 -25.06
CA THR A 193 -18.88 11.67 -25.59
C THR A 193 -19.21 10.17 -25.61
N ASP A 194 -18.26 9.34 -26.08
CA ASP A 194 -18.40 7.89 -26.10
C ASP A 194 -18.51 7.29 -24.67
N CYS A 195 -17.64 7.77 -23.76
CA CYS A 195 -17.66 7.32 -22.36
C CYS A 195 -18.96 7.68 -21.64
N VAL A 196 -19.46 8.89 -21.84
CA VAL A 196 -20.74 9.37 -21.24
C VAL A 196 -21.91 8.58 -21.80
N ALA A 197 -21.97 8.37 -23.12
CA ALA A 197 -23.04 7.57 -23.74
C ALA A 197 -23.07 6.14 -23.17
N ASN A 198 -21.91 5.50 -23.05
CA ASN A 198 -21.78 4.16 -22.44
C ASN A 198 -22.18 4.15 -20.96
N ALA A 199 -21.85 5.19 -20.21
CA ALA A 199 -22.21 5.32 -18.81
C ALA A 199 -23.74 5.52 -18.63
N GLN A 200 -24.38 6.33 -19.48
CA GLN A 200 -25.83 6.55 -19.45
C GLN A 200 -26.65 5.29 -19.74
N VAL A 201 -26.14 4.39 -20.61
CA VAL A 201 -26.78 3.06 -20.83
C VAL A 201 -26.78 2.22 -19.58
N ARG A 202 -25.70 2.29 -18.78
CA ARG A 202 -25.58 1.51 -17.52
C ARG A 202 -26.28 2.18 -16.34
N PHE A 203 -26.30 3.50 -16.30
CA PHE A 203 -26.87 4.35 -15.26
C PHE A 203 -27.86 5.36 -15.89
N PRO A 204 -29.07 4.94 -16.28
CA PRO A 204 -30.02 5.80 -17.01
C PRO A 204 -30.48 7.05 -16.23
N GLU A 205 -30.43 7.00 -14.90
CA GLU A 205 -30.85 8.12 -14.02
C GLU A 205 -29.67 9.07 -13.67
N ALA A 206 -28.47 8.82 -14.20
CA ALA A 206 -27.29 9.61 -13.88
C ALA A 206 -27.33 10.99 -14.56
N CYS A 207 -27.08 12.04 -13.78
CA CYS A 207 -26.88 13.40 -14.28
C CYS A 207 -25.38 13.64 -14.50
N ILE A 208 -24.92 13.55 -15.75
CA ILE A 208 -23.51 13.74 -16.10
C ILE A 208 -23.36 15.07 -16.85
N GLU A 209 -22.60 15.98 -16.29
CA GLU A 209 -22.30 17.29 -16.87
C GLU A 209 -20.86 17.31 -17.38
N VAL A 210 -20.69 17.68 -18.64
CA VAL A 210 -19.36 17.79 -19.28
C VAL A 210 -19.10 19.24 -19.65
N ASN A 211 -18.14 19.83 -19.01
CA ASN A 211 -17.73 21.23 -19.22
C ASN A 211 -16.33 21.28 -19.82
N LEU A 212 -16.25 21.47 -21.13
CA LEU A 212 -15.00 21.57 -21.89
C LEU A 212 -14.91 22.94 -22.56
N PRO A 213 -13.74 23.58 -22.59
CA PRO A 213 -13.51 24.75 -23.43
C PRO A 213 -13.78 24.43 -24.91
N ASP A 214 -14.27 25.42 -25.66
CA ASP A 214 -14.57 25.24 -27.09
C ASP A 214 -13.30 24.96 -27.91
N ASP A 215 -12.19 25.55 -27.52
CA ASP A 215 -10.87 25.49 -28.14
C ASP A 215 -9.92 24.49 -27.48
N LEU A 216 -10.44 23.39 -26.94
CA LEU A 216 -9.61 22.38 -26.28
C LEU A 216 -8.64 21.73 -27.31
N PRO A 217 -7.30 21.85 -27.11
CA PRO A 217 -6.34 21.25 -28.03
C PRO A 217 -6.36 19.73 -27.92
N PRO A 218 -6.00 19.00 -29.00
CA PRO A 218 -5.87 17.56 -28.96
C PRO A 218 -4.82 17.13 -27.92
N LEU A 219 -5.13 16.10 -27.16
CA LEU A 219 -4.27 15.54 -26.13
C LEU A 219 -3.29 14.53 -26.76
N ARG A 220 -2.00 14.64 -26.47
CA ARG A 220 -1.01 13.64 -26.86
C ARG A 220 -0.99 12.48 -25.88
N ALA A 221 -1.74 11.42 -26.19
CA ALA A 221 -1.93 10.29 -25.29
C ALA A 221 -2.22 8.99 -26.06
N ASP A 222 -2.20 7.87 -25.34
CA ASP A 222 -2.74 6.61 -25.86
C ASP A 222 -4.28 6.62 -25.73
N ARG A 223 -4.99 6.51 -26.85
CA ARG A 223 -6.46 6.58 -26.88
C ARG A 223 -7.11 5.52 -26.01
N VAL A 224 -6.60 4.28 -26.04
CA VAL A 224 -7.13 3.17 -25.22
C VAL A 224 -6.90 3.44 -23.74
N GLY A 225 -5.70 3.91 -23.39
CA GLY A 225 -5.36 4.29 -22.03
C GLY A 225 -6.26 5.40 -21.49
N ILE A 226 -6.43 6.50 -22.23
CA ILE A 226 -7.29 7.62 -21.80
C ILE A 226 -8.75 7.22 -21.71
N THR A 227 -9.24 6.40 -22.64
CA THR A 227 -10.61 5.86 -22.57
C THR A 227 -10.79 5.05 -21.28
N SER A 228 -9.83 4.19 -20.93
CA SER A 228 -9.86 3.41 -19.70
C SER A 228 -9.82 4.30 -18.44
N VAL A 229 -9.01 5.35 -18.42
CA VAL A 229 -8.96 6.34 -17.32
C VAL A 229 -10.33 6.97 -17.12
N LEU A 230 -10.93 7.50 -18.18
CA LEU A 230 -12.23 8.17 -18.11
C LEU A 230 -13.35 7.23 -17.68
N GLN A 231 -13.41 6.02 -18.24
CA GLN A 231 -14.40 5.01 -17.86
C GLN A 231 -14.29 4.64 -16.39
N ASN A 232 -13.09 4.37 -15.90
CA ASN A 232 -12.88 3.98 -14.49
C ASN A 232 -13.25 5.11 -13.52
N LEU A 233 -12.87 6.36 -13.82
CA LEU A 233 -13.22 7.50 -12.98
C LEU A 233 -14.72 7.77 -12.99
N LEU A 234 -15.37 7.71 -14.16
CA LEU A 234 -16.80 7.94 -14.33
C LEU A 234 -17.61 6.83 -13.65
N ASP A 235 -17.21 5.57 -13.82
CA ASP A 235 -17.87 4.43 -13.17
C ASP A 235 -17.77 4.52 -11.64
N ASN A 236 -16.63 4.94 -11.10
CA ASN A 236 -16.48 5.17 -9.67
C ASN A 236 -17.38 6.31 -9.19
N ALA A 237 -17.39 7.44 -9.89
CA ALA A 237 -18.23 8.59 -9.55
C ALA A 237 -19.73 8.21 -9.49
N LEU A 238 -20.21 7.47 -10.49
CA LEU A 238 -21.60 7.03 -10.57
C LEU A 238 -21.97 5.95 -9.55
N LYS A 239 -21.05 5.04 -9.31
CA LYS A 239 -21.25 3.92 -8.38
C LYS A 239 -21.34 4.34 -6.92
N TYR A 240 -20.52 5.33 -6.51
CA TYR A 240 -20.44 5.78 -5.13
C TYR A 240 -21.31 6.99 -4.81
N SER A 241 -21.97 7.56 -5.82
CA SER A 241 -22.96 8.61 -5.66
C SER A 241 -24.37 8.06 -5.43
N PRO A 242 -25.23 8.76 -4.70
CA PRO A 242 -26.65 8.43 -4.61
C PRO A 242 -27.33 8.49 -6.00
N ALA A 243 -28.46 7.79 -6.15
CA ALA A 243 -29.26 7.87 -7.37
C ALA A 243 -29.67 9.32 -7.66
N GLY A 244 -29.51 9.77 -8.91
CA GLY A 244 -29.81 11.14 -9.33
C GLY A 244 -28.77 12.19 -8.94
N ALA A 245 -27.67 11.79 -8.29
CA ALA A 245 -26.57 12.73 -8.00
C ALA A 245 -25.86 13.20 -9.28
N ARG A 246 -25.34 14.42 -9.19
CA ARG A 246 -24.61 15.04 -10.30
C ARG A 246 -23.15 14.61 -10.31
N VAL A 247 -22.67 14.16 -11.47
CA VAL A 247 -21.24 13.94 -11.73
C VAL A 247 -20.80 14.99 -12.75
N SER A 248 -19.76 15.75 -12.44
CA SER A 248 -19.21 16.76 -13.35
C SER A 248 -17.83 16.39 -13.85
N ILE A 249 -17.60 16.55 -15.16
CA ILE A 249 -16.32 16.36 -15.79
C ILE A 249 -15.88 17.71 -16.36
N THR A 250 -14.71 18.19 -15.94
CA THR A 250 -14.14 19.45 -16.45
C THR A 250 -12.74 19.19 -16.97
N ALA A 251 -12.37 19.85 -18.05
CA ALA A 251 -11.02 19.82 -18.57
C ALA A 251 -10.51 21.26 -18.78
N VAL A 252 -9.29 21.52 -18.33
CA VAL A 252 -8.65 22.83 -18.41
C VAL A 252 -7.26 22.65 -19.04
N PRO A 253 -6.96 23.34 -20.16
CA PRO A 253 -5.61 23.34 -20.71
C PRO A 253 -4.61 23.99 -19.76
N LEU A 254 -3.44 23.39 -19.63
CA LEU A 254 -2.31 23.89 -18.85
C LEU A 254 -1.17 24.32 -19.82
N PRO A 255 -0.22 25.14 -19.34
CA PRO A 255 0.96 25.48 -20.13
C PRO A 255 1.73 24.25 -20.62
N GLY A 256 2.31 24.29 -21.84
CA GLY A 256 3.13 23.19 -22.38
C GLY A 256 2.36 22.05 -23.02
N ARG A 257 1.15 22.29 -23.48
CA ARG A 257 0.24 21.27 -24.06
C ARG A 257 -0.19 20.20 -23.06
N GLN A 258 -0.17 20.50 -21.78
CA GLN A 258 -0.72 19.66 -20.71
C GLN A 258 -2.21 19.93 -20.52
N LEU A 259 -2.90 18.97 -19.92
CA LEU A 259 -4.32 19.06 -19.63
C LEU A 259 -4.60 18.64 -18.19
N ARG A 260 -5.42 19.41 -17.47
CA ARG A 260 -5.99 18.99 -16.20
C ARG A 260 -7.42 18.55 -16.43
N LEU A 261 -7.68 17.30 -16.11
CA LEU A 261 -9.02 16.69 -16.14
C LEU A 261 -9.49 16.51 -14.70
N CYS A 262 -10.70 16.98 -14.38
CA CYS A 262 -11.31 16.77 -13.08
C CYS A 262 -12.62 16.01 -13.26
N VAL A 263 -12.81 14.95 -12.45
CA VAL A 263 -14.07 14.22 -12.33
C VAL A 263 -14.53 14.37 -10.91
N ALA A 264 -15.66 15.07 -10.72
CA ALA A 264 -16.22 15.37 -9.42
C ALA A 264 -17.56 14.66 -9.22
N ASP A 265 -17.73 14.02 -8.08
CA ASP A 265 -18.94 13.31 -7.66
C ASP A 265 -19.53 13.89 -6.37
N GLN A 266 -20.76 13.52 -6.07
CA GLN A 266 -21.47 13.85 -4.83
C GLN A 266 -21.67 12.62 -3.94
N GLY A 267 -20.70 11.73 -3.94
CA GLY A 267 -20.71 10.47 -3.23
C GLY A 267 -20.40 10.57 -1.75
N VAL A 268 -20.01 9.44 -1.18
CA VAL A 268 -19.69 9.33 0.26
C VAL A 268 -18.40 10.03 0.66
N GLY A 269 -17.54 10.37 -0.31
CA GLY A 269 -16.19 10.90 -0.06
C GLY A 269 -15.17 9.81 0.26
N ILE A 270 -13.92 10.20 0.41
CA ILE A 270 -12.79 9.32 0.72
C ILE A 270 -12.05 9.89 1.93
N PRO A 271 -11.92 9.14 3.04
CA PRO A 271 -11.15 9.59 4.20
C PRO A 271 -9.68 9.92 3.83
N ASP A 272 -9.10 10.92 4.46
CA ASP A 272 -7.72 11.37 4.16
C ASP A 272 -6.68 10.26 4.27
N GLU A 273 -6.82 9.39 5.25
CA GLU A 273 -5.95 8.23 5.49
C GLU A 273 -5.98 7.21 4.34
N GLU A 274 -7.07 7.20 3.56
CA GLU A 274 -7.30 6.24 2.48
C GLU A 274 -6.95 6.80 1.09
N LYS A 275 -6.77 8.13 0.95
CA LYS A 275 -6.56 8.82 -0.33
C LYS A 275 -5.33 8.33 -1.12
N GLU A 276 -4.29 7.87 -0.44
CA GLU A 276 -3.13 7.25 -1.10
C GLU A 276 -3.36 5.76 -1.40
N ALA A 277 -4.01 5.06 -0.47
CA ALA A 277 -4.19 3.62 -0.54
C ALA A 277 -5.20 3.17 -1.61
N ILE A 278 -6.18 4.01 -1.96
CA ILE A 278 -7.19 3.68 -3.00
C ILE A 278 -6.59 3.40 -4.37
N PHE A 279 -5.37 3.85 -4.64
CA PHE A 279 -4.65 3.59 -5.89
C PHE A 279 -3.80 2.32 -5.85
N GLU A 280 -3.72 1.65 -4.69
CA GLU A 280 -3.02 0.39 -4.57
C GLU A 280 -3.80 -0.75 -5.24
N LYS A 281 -3.08 -1.67 -5.86
CA LYS A 281 -3.67 -2.82 -6.54
C LYS A 281 -4.51 -3.66 -5.57
N PHE A 282 -5.76 -3.93 -5.92
CA PHE A 282 -6.72 -4.73 -5.14
C PHE A 282 -7.22 -4.04 -3.85
N TYR A 283 -6.86 -2.79 -3.65
CA TYR A 283 -7.29 -2.05 -2.48
C TYR A 283 -8.76 -1.64 -2.56
N ARG A 284 -9.44 -1.73 -1.44
CA ARG A 284 -10.84 -1.32 -1.28
C ARG A 284 -11.06 -0.86 0.16
N ILE A 285 -11.79 0.24 0.33
CA ILE A 285 -12.16 0.79 1.64
C ILE A 285 -13.15 -0.15 2.35
N GLY A 286 -12.93 -0.42 3.64
CA GLY A 286 -13.79 -1.24 4.51
C GLY A 286 -13.52 -2.75 4.45
N ASN A 287 -14.20 -3.52 5.32
CA ASN A 287 -14.09 -4.98 5.43
C ASN A 287 -14.98 -5.71 4.43
N GLU A 288 -14.57 -6.88 3.93
CA GLU A 288 -15.32 -7.70 2.96
C GLU A 288 -16.73 -8.09 3.46
N ASP A 289 -16.86 -8.37 4.76
CA ASP A 289 -18.10 -8.85 5.37
C ASP A 289 -19.20 -7.79 5.46
N THR A 290 -18.85 -6.49 5.33
CA THR A 290 -19.78 -5.34 5.48
C THR A 290 -19.98 -4.55 4.18
N ARG A 291 -19.35 -4.96 3.07
CA ARG A 291 -19.34 -4.22 1.81
C ARG A 291 -20.65 -4.37 1.04
N GLN A 292 -21.30 -3.26 0.77
CA GLN A 292 -22.50 -3.19 -0.10
C GLN A 292 -22.13 -2.98 -1.59
N SER A 293 -20.91 -2.56 -1.92
CA SER A 293 -20.51 -2.22 -3.28
C SER A 293 -19.71 -3.33 -3.96
N THR A 294 -20.04 -3.67 -5.21
CA THR A 294 -19.33 -4.63 -6.07
C THR A 294 -18.08 -3.99 -6.66
N GLY A 295 -17.01 -4.76 -6.95
CA GLY A 295 -15.81 -4.27 -7.65
C GLY A 295 -14.52 -4.99 -7.26
N THR A 296 -13.53 -4.95 -8.15
CA THR A 296 -12.26 -5.68 -8.04
C THR A 296 -11.14 -4.95 -7.32
N GLY A 297 -11.25 -3.62 -7.17
CA GLY A 297 -10.15 -2.77 -6.69
C GLY A 297 -9.02 -2.59 -7.72
N LEU A 298 -9.33 -2.77 -9.01
CA LEU A 298 -8.38 -2.57 -10.10
C LEU A 298 -8.53 -1.20 -10.78
N GLY A 299 -9.73 -0.63 -10.82
CA GLY A 299 -9.99 0.56 -11.63
C GLY A 299 -9.08 1.74 -11.33
N LEU A 300 -8.98 2.16 -10.06
CA LEU A 300 -8.11 3.29 -9.67
C LEU A 300 -6.61 2.94 -9.79
N TYR A 301 -6.22 1.70 -9.58
CA TYR A 301 -4.87 1.23 -9.87
C TYR A 301 -4.52 1.38 -11.36
N ILE A 302 -5.41 0.94 -12.25
CA ILE A 302 -5.26 1.08 -13.72
C ILE A 302 -5.13 2.56 -14.08
N VAL A 303 -6.00 3.42 -13.54
CA VAL A 303 -5.94 4.87 -13.75
C VAL A 303 -4.57 5.42 -13.38
N LYS A 304 -4.08 5.11 -12.17
CA LYS A 304 -2.76 5.58 -11.70
C LYS A 304 -1.63 5.10 -12.60
N GLN A 305 -1.62 3.82 -12.98
CA GLN A 305 -0.57 3.28 -13.85
C GLN A 305 -0.55 3.95 -15.23
N ILE A 306 -1.71 4.11 -15.85
CA ILE A 306 -1.82 4.77 -17.16
C ILE A 306 -1.35 6.22 -17.08
N VAL A 307 -1.80 6.97 -16.07
CA VAL A 307 -1.39 8.37 -15.85
C VAL A 307 0.12 8.48 -15.67
N LEU A 308 0.73 7.61 -14.86
CA LEU A 308 2.19 7.59 -14.66
C LEU A 308 2.95 7.26 -15.94
N LEU A 309 2.46 6.33 -16.78
CA LEU A 309 3.06 6.00 -18.07
C LEU A 309 2.98 7.13 -19.07
N HIS A 310 2.00 8.03 -18.93
CA HIS A 310 1.90 9.29 -19.68
C HIS A 310 2.69 10.44 -19.05
N ARG A 311 3.49 10.17 -17.98
CA ARG A 311 4.25 11.17 -17.21
C ARG A 311 3.37 12.21 -16.53
N GLY A 312 2.12 11.86 -16.30
CA GLY A 312 1.13 12.68 -15.61
C GLY A 312 1.09 12.46 -14.10
N THR A 313 0.17 13.16 -13.46
CA THR A 313 -0.11 13.02 -12.02
C THR A 313 -1.60 12.81 -11.79
N ILE A 314 -1.93 12.05 -10.73
CA ILE A 314 -3.30 11.90 -10.24
C ILE A 314 -3.37 12.22 -8.77
N ALA A 315 -4.38 12.99 -8.39
CA ALA A 315 -4.68 13.34 -7.01
C ALA A 315 -6.17 13.20 -6.73
N VAL A 316 -6.51 13.02 -5.46
CA VAL A 316 -7.90 12.99 -4.98
C VAL A 316 -8.12 14.09 -3.95
N LYS A 317 -9.23 14.81 -4.07
CA LYS A 317 -9.64 15.92 -3.19
C LYS A 317 -11.08 15.71 -2.75
N ASP A 318 -11.44 16.36 -1.66
CA ASP A 318 -12.84 16.39 -1.24
C ASP A 318 -13.64 17.35 -2.13
N ASN A 319 -14.90 16.99 -2.39
CA ASN A 319 -15.85 17.83 -3.08
C ASN A 319 -16.79 18.54 -2.07
N GLU A 320 -17.24 19.74 -2.39
CA GLU A 320 -18.19 20.49 -1.57
C GLU A 320 -19.61 20.38 -2.14
N PRO A 321 -20.64 20.20 -1.28
CA PRO A 321 -20.59 20.04 0.18
C PRO A 321 -20.20 18.64 0.63
N LYS A 322 -20.13 17.64 -0.26
CA LYS A 322 -19.75 16.24 -0.03
C LYS A 322 -19.41 15.56 -1.35
N GLY A 323 -18.51 14.60 -1.31
CA GLY A 323 -18.11 13.79 -2.46
C GLY A 323 -16.61 13.80 -2.69
N THR A 324 -16.20 13.41 -3.91
CA THR A 324 -14.80 13.28 -4.31
C THR A 324 -14.53 14.02 -5.60
N VAL A 325 -13.34 14.59 -5.72
CA VAL A 325 -12.82 15.14 -6.98
C VAL A 325 -11.52 14.42 -7.31
N PHE A 326 -11.52 13.65 -8.38
CA PHE A 326 -10.30 13.11 -8.98
C PHE A 326 -9.71 14.14 -9.94
N VAL A 327 -8.44 14.49 -9.75
CA VAL A 327 -7.69 15.44 -10.56
C VAL A 327 -6.58 14.68 -11.28
N VAL A 328 -6.63 14.66 -12.60
CA VAL A 328 -5.61 14.03 -13.46
C VAL A 328 -4.95 15.11 -14.28
N GLU A 329 -3.62 15.17 -14.29
CA GLU A 329 -2.82 16.05 -15.12
C GLU A 329 -1.99 15.20 -16.09
N LEU A 330 -2.08 15.50 -17.37
CA LEU A 330 -1.45 14.75 -18.46
C LEU A 330 -0.67 15.68 -19.37
#